data_63564191ff6cf8451730b95c69a2e553
#
_entry.id   63564191ff6cf8451730b95c69a2e553
#
_cell.length_a   1.000
_cell.length_b   1.000
_cell.length_c   1.000
_cell.angle_alpha   90.00
_cell.angle_beta   90.00
_cell.angle_gamma   90.00
#
_symmetry.space_group_name_H-M   'P 1'
#
loop_
_entity.id
_entity.type
_entity.pdbx_description
1 polymer ?
#
loop_
_entity_poly.entity_id
_entity_poly.type
_entity_poly.pdbx_seq_one_letter_code
_entity_poly.pdbx_strand_id
1 'polypeptide(L)'
;MVFDVGGTGIKYSVMDEQLNRTDTGSTPTPADSQEHFLNTLREIYLPHKDEVDGIALSLPGFIDAEQGVVKGGGAPSLAYNVGTPVGPRLAEACGCRVWIENDGKAAAIAELERGVLKGCRNAAVFIIGTGVGGGLIIDGKLVRGRDCTAGEYSFMNTNADAWSDPTKSVACQCSTSGLLSGYRARKGLSADAPMDGRIFFEAVHAGETEANETLRSFCRAVAVQIYNPVSYTHLRAHETRHDLV
;
A
#
# COMPACT_ATOMS: atom_id res chain seq x y z
N MET A 1 -3.31 4.73 -19.38
CA MET A 1 -1.98 4.51 -18.78
C MET A 1 -2.12 4.34 -17.28
N VAL A 2 -1.47 3.34 -16.69
CA VAL A 2 -1.53 3.08 -15.23
C VAL A 2 -0.13 3.19 -14.65
N PHE A 3 0.01 3.89 -13.53
CA PHE A 3 1.23 3.95 -12.73
C PHE A 3 0.97 3.46 -11.30
N ASP A 4 1.83 2.58 -10.82
CA ASP A 4 1.89 2.14 -9.43
C ASP A 4 3.21 2.65 -8.83
N VAL A 5 3.09 3.68 -8.01
CA VAL A 5 4.22 4.41 -7.44
C VAL A 5 4.52 3.89 -6.04
N GLY A 6 5.65 3.23 -5.90
CA GLY A 6 6.21 2.89 -4.60
C GLY A 6 7.30 3.87 -4.15
N GLY A 7 7.76 3.72 -2.92
CA GLY A 7 8.83 4.57 -2.37
C GLY A 7 10.19 4.43 -3.06
N THR A 8 10.44 3.33 -3.75
CA THR A 8 11.72 3.03 -4.42
C THR A 8 11.59 2.82 -5.92
N GLY A 9 10.41 2.52 -6.44
CA GLY A 9 10.19 2.23 -7.85
C GLY A 9 8.78 2.54 -8.29
N ILE A 10 8.65 2.93 -9.54
CA ILE A 10 7.41 3.17 -10.26
C ILE A 10 7.25 2.03 -11.25
N LYS A 11 6.13 1.31 -11.17
CA LYS A 11 5.72 0.36 -12.19
C LYS A 11 4.67 1.02 -13.08
N TYR A 12 4.65 0.66 -14.35
CA TYR A 12 3.68 1.22 -15.28
C TYR A 12 3.24 0.20 -16.32
N SER A 13 2.08 0.44 -16.92
CA SER A 13 1.54 -0.34 -18.02
C SER A 13 0.48 0.47 -18.78
N VAL A 14 0.35 0.22 -20.06
CA VAL A 14 -0.89 0.52 -20.79
C VAL A 14 -1.90 -0.57 -20.43
N MET A 15 -3.14 -0.19 -20.14
CA MET A 15 -4.20 -1.12 -19.75
C MET A 15 -5.49 -0.77 -20.49
N ASP A 16 -6.16 -1.77 -21.03
CA ASP A 16 -7.47 -1.64 -21.68
C ASP A 16 -8.64 -1.84 -20.67
N GLU A 17 -9.88 -1.68 -21.14
CA GLU A 17 -11.10 -1.85 -20.33
C GLU A 17 -11.28 -3.30 -19.84
N GLN A 18 -10.68 -4.28 -20.50
CA GLN A 18 -10.68 -5.68 -20.11
C GLN A 18 -9.55 -6.02 -19.13
N LEU A 19 -8.73 -5.01 -18.74
CA LEU A 19 -7.56 -5.10 -17.87
C LEU A 19 -6.39 -5.89 -18.51
N ASN A 20 -6.36 -6.05 -19.81
CA ASN A 20 -5.18 -6.54 -20.50
C ASN A 20 -4.08 -5.49 -20.40
N ARG A 21 -2.87 -5.93 -20.09
CA ARG A 21 -1.70 -5.06 -19.91
C ARG A 21 -0.76 -5.20 -21.08
N THR A 22 -0.34 -4.07 -21.63
CA THR A 22 0.72 -3.95 -22.63
C THR A 22 1.75 -2.93 -22.16
N ASP A 23 2.90 -2.88 -22.80
CA ASP A 23 3.97 -1.92 -22.49
C ASP A 23 4.26 -1.76 -21.01
N THR A 24 4.46 -2.90 -20.35
CA THR A 24 4.75 -2.96 -18.92
C THR A 24 6.23 -2.66 -18.67
N GLY A 25 6.50 -1.76 -17.73
CA GLY A 25 7.86 -1.42 -17.35
C GLY A 25 7.98 -0.95 -15.91
N SER A 26 9.20 -0.63 -15.53
CA SER A 26 9.49 -0.02 -14.22
C SER A 26 10.68 0.92 -14.30
N THR A 27 10.69 1.92 -13.41
CA THR A 27 11.79 2.87 -13.24
C THR A 27 11.98 3.19 -11.75
N PRO A 28 13.16 3.59 -11.31
CA PRO A 28 13.34 4.10 -9.95
C PRO A 28 12.44 5.31 -9.68
N THR A 29 11.93 5.42 -8.46
CA THR A 29 11.18 6.60 -8.01
C THR A 29 12.16 7.75 -7.79
N PRO A 30 12.01 8.91 -8.47
CA PRO A 30 12.78 10.10 -8.17
C PRO A 30 12.58 10.53 -6.70
N ALA A 31 13.67 10.72 -5.96
CA ALA A 31 13.62 11.06 -4.54
C ALA A 31 14.03 12.52 -4.26
N ASP A 32 14.39 13.26 -5.29
CA ASP A 32 14.98 14.60 -5.21
C ASP A 32 13.94 15.72 -5.29
N SER A 33 12.96 15.62 -6.21
CA SER A 33 12.00 16.69 -6.41
C SER A 33 10.70 16.23 -7.07
N GLN A 34 9.62 16.99 -6.82
CA GLN A 34 8.35 16.79 -7.50
C GLN A 34 8.43 17.03 -9.00
N GLU A 35 9.24 17.99 -9.42
CA GLU A 35 9.41 18.28 -10.86
C GLU A 35 10.00 17.09 -11.59
N HIS A 36 11.07 16.51 -11.04
CA HIS A 36 11.66 15.30 -11.62
C HIS A 36 10.65 14.13 -11.63
N PHE A 37 9.91 13.95 -10.54
CA PHE A 37 8.86 12.93 -10.46
C PHE A 37 7.79 13.10 -11.55
N LEU A 38 7.21 14.31 -11.69
CA LEU A 38 6.20 14.57 -12.71
C LEU A 38 6.74 14.44 -14.14
N ASN A 39 7.99 14.88 -14.37
CA ASN A 39 8.64 14.73 -15.67
C ASN A 39 8.87 13.25 -16.01
N THR A 40 9.30 12.43 -15.04
CA THR A 40 9.45 10.99 -15.25
C THR A 40 8.14 10.33 -15.67
N LEU A 41 7.03 10.62 -14.99
CA LEU A 41 5.71 10.09 -15.39
C LEU A 41 5.29 10.58 -16.77
N ARG A 42 5.53 11.86 -17.07
CA ARG A 42 5.23 12.45 -18.36
C ARG A 42 6.04 11.84 -19.50
N GLU A 43 7.34 11.63 -19.33
CA GLU A 43 8.20 11.00 -20.34
C GLU A 43 7.75 9.58 -20.67
N ILE A 44 7.31 8.81 -19.67
CA ILE A 44 6.75 7.47 -19.87
C ILE A 44 5.39 7.53 -20.59
N TYR A 45 4.56 8.53 -20.27
CA TYR A 45 3.23 8.70 -20.88
C TYR A 45 3.29 9.17 -22.34
N LEU A 46 4.20 10.07 -22.70
CA LEU A 46 4.22 10.74 -23.99
C LEU A 46 4.21 9.81 -25.23
N PRO A 47 4.93 8.68 -25.25
CA PRO A 47 4.85 7.74 -26.38
C PRO A 47 3.45 7.16 -26.58
N HIS A 48 2.61 7.11 -25.54
CA HIS A 48 1.29 6.49 -25.54
C HIS A 48 0.14 7.50 -25.54
N LYS A 49 0.42 8.80 -25.67
CA LYS A 49 -0.58 9.87 -25.50
C LYS A 49 -1.79 9.75 -26.43
N ASP A 50 -1.59 9.20 -27.64
CA ASP A 50 -2.62 9.03 -28.65
C ASP A 50 -3.33 7.66 -28.56
N GLU A 51 -2.89 6.80 -27.66
CA GLU A 51 -3.42 5.44 -27.45
C GLU A 51 -4.27 5.31 -26.19
N VAL A 52 -4.17 6.25 -25.27
CA VAL A 52 -4.79 6.18 -23.95
C VAL A 52 -5.68 7.38 -23.62
N ASP A 53 -6.81 7.16 -22.97
CA ASP A 53 -7.77 8.20 -22.60
C ASP A 53 -7.31 9.05 -21.40
N GLY A 54 -6.29 8.59 -20.66
CA GLY A 54 -5.75 9.28 -19.49
C GLY A 54 -4.83 8.43 -18.63
N ILE A 55 -4.55 8.95 -17.44
CA ILE A 55 -3.62 8.36 -16.48
C ILE A 55 -4.37 7.98 -15.20
N ALA A 56 -4.20 6.74 -14.74
CA ALA A 56 -4.54 6.30 -13.39
C ALA A 56 -3.24 6.14 -12.59
N LEU A 57 -3.14 6.85 -11.46
CA LEU A 57 -1.94 6.91 -10.62
C LEU A 57 -2.24 6.41 -9.22
N SER A 58 -1.64 5.31 -8.82
CA SER A 58 -1.61 4.86 -7.44
C SER A 58 -0.33 5.35 -6.77
N LEU A 59 -0.42 5.87 -5.55
CA LEU A 59 0.75 6.32 -4.79
C LEU A 59 0.49 6.25 -3.28
N PRO A 60 1.56 6.09 -2.47
CA PRO A 60 1.42 5.99 -1.03
C PRO A 60 1.06 7.36 -0.42
N GLY A 61 0.29 7.34 0.66
CA GLY A 61 -0.08 8.52 1.44
C GLY A 61 -1.58 8.75 1.54
N PHE A 62 -1.97 9.82 2.20
CA PHE A 62 -3.36 10.24 2.34
C PHE A 62 -3.76 11.04 1.10
N ILE A 63 -4.53 10.42 0.24
CA ILE A 63 -4.86 10.98 -1.07
C ILE A 63 -6.30 11.51 -1.07
N ASP A 64 -6.43 12.80 -1.35
CA ASP A 64 -7.70 13.37 -1.76
C ASP A 64 -7.90 13.11 -3.25
N ALA A 65 -8.57 12.01 -3.56
CA ALA A 65 -8.76 11.57 -4.93
C ALA A 65 -9.68 12.52 -5.74
N GLU A 66 -10.57 13.27 -5.07
CA GLU A 66 -11.46 14.23 -5.74
C GLU A 66 -10.70 15.48 -6.18
N GLN A 67 -9.80 15.97 -5.33
CA GLN A 67 -8.97 17.15 -5.62
C GLN A 67 -7.64 16.82 -6.29
N GLY A 68 -7.25 15.56 -6.32
CA GLY A 68 -5.96 15.12 -6.83
C GLY A 68 -4.77 15.57 -5.97
N VAL A 69 -4.94 15.64 -4.64
CA VAL A 69 -3.96 16.21 -3.69
C VAL A 69 -3.43 15.13 -2.75
N VAL A 70 -2.13 15.13 -2.51
CA VAL A 70 -1.48 14.35 -1.45
C VAL A 70 -1.53 15.14 -0.16
N LYS A 71 -2.37 14.74 0.80
CA LYS A 71 -2.56 15.47 2.07
C LYS A 71 -1.50 15.16 3.12
N GLY A 72 -0.89 13.98 3.07
CA GLY A 72 0.11 13.58 4.05
C GLY A 72 0.50 12.12 3.94
N GLY A 73 1.32 11.65 4.86
CA GLY A 73 1.76 10.26 4.89
C GLY A 73 2.66 9.88 3.71
N GLY A 74 2.74 8.59 3.44
CA GLY A 74 3.47 8.04 2.31
C GLY A 74 4.94 7.73 2.59
N ALA A 75 5.68 7.44 1.53
CA ALA A 75 7.10 7.12 1.61
C ALA A 75 7.93 8.40 1.79
N PRO A 76 9.01 8.37 2.60
CA PRO A 76 9.91 9.53 2.77
C PRO A 76 10.48 10.08 1.47
N SER A 77 10.78 9.20 0.50
CA SER A 77 11.25 9.58 -0.84
C SER A 77 10.25 10.40 -1.66
N LEU A 78 8.98 10.42 -1.28
CA LEU A 78 7.90 11.14 -1.94
C LEU A 78 7.35 12.30 -1.11
N ALA A 79 8.05 12.68 -0.02
CA ALA A 79 7.60 13.74 0.91
C ALA A 79 7.37 15.10 0.22
N TYR A 80 8.05 15.36 -0.88
CA TYR A 80 7.87 16.58 -1.69
C TYR A 80 6.48 16.68 -2.35
N ASN A 81 5.72 15.61 -2.39
CA ASN A 81 4.33 15.62 -2.89
C ASN A 81 3.30 16.06 -1.83
N VAL A 82 3.67 16.05 -0.55
CA VAL A 82 2.74 16.39 0.53
C VAL A 82 2.29 17.86 0.43
N GLY A 83 0.98 18.06 0.53
CA GLY A 83 0.35 19.38 0.39
C GLY A 83 0.22 19.88 -1.05
N THR A 84 0.52 19.04 -2.05
CA THR A 84 0.54 19.48 -3.46
C THR A 84 -0.53 18.80 -4.31
N PRO A 85 -1.05 19.49 -5.34
CA PRO A 85 -2.03 18.94 -6.28
C PRO A 85 -1.35 18.11 -7.39
N VAL A 86 -0.85 16.93 -7.02
CA VAL A 86 -0.13 16.04 -7.95
C VAL A 86 -0.98 15.69 -9.17
N GLY A 87 -2.26 15.35 -8.98
CA GLY A 87 -3.17 15.01 -10.08
C GLY A 87 -3.34 16.15 -11.08
N PRO A 88 -3.77 17.35 -10.66
CA PRO A 88 -3.90 18.52 -11.52
C PRO A 88 -2.59 18.92 -12.23
N ARG A 89 -1.46 18.91 -11.52
CA ARG A 89 -0.16 19.23 -12.13
C ARG A 89 0.27 18.23 -13.20
N LEU A 90 0.04 16.95 -12.97
CA LEU A 90 0.33 15.91 -13.96
C LEU A 90 -0.64 16.03 -15.14
N ALA A 91 -1.92 16.32 -14.90
CA ALA A 91 -2.92 16.54 -15.95
C ALA A 91 -2.54 17.72 -16.86
N GLU A 92 -2.08 18.82 -16.28
CA GLU A 92 -1.58 19.99 -17.03
C GLU A 92 -0.33 19.61 -17.86
N ALA A 93 0.64 18.90 -17.24
CA ALA A 93 1.88 18.52 -17.92
C ALA A 93 1.68 17.53 -19.07
N CYS A 94 0.67 16.66 -18.97
CA CYS A 94 0.38 15.61 -19.96
C CYS A 94 -0.73 16.00 -20.94
N GLY A 95 -1.54 17.00 -20.65
CA GLY A 95 -2.68 17.39 -21.47
C GLY A 95 -3.82 16.35 -21.48
N CYS A 96 -3.94 15.52 -20.43
CA CYS A 96 -4.93 14.46 -20.33
C CYS A 96 -5.58 14.39 -18.94
N ARG A 97 -6.61 13.57 -18.79
CA ARG A 97 -7.23 13.31 -17.49
C ARG A 97 -6.31 12.46 -16.60
N VAL A 98 -6.23 12.84 -15.34
CA VAL A 98 -5.45 12.08 -14.33
C VAL A 98 -6.34 11.79 -13.14
N TRP A 99 -6.39 10.52 -12.73
CA TRP A 99 -7.00 10.07 -11.50
C TRP A 99 -5.91 9.57 -10.58
N ILE A 100 -5.98 9.98 -9.32
CA ILE A 100 -5.03 9.51 -8.31
C ILE A 100 -5.76 8.83 -7.16
N GLU A 101 -5.16 7.82 -6.57
CA GLU A 101 -5.68 7.15 -5.38
C GLU A 101 -4.52 6.63 -4.51
N ASN A 102 -4.78 6.43 -3.22
CA ASN A 102 -3.86 5.69 -2.36
C ASN A 102 -3.72 4.23 -2.85
N ASP A 103 -2.51 3.67 -2.76
CA ASP A 103 -2.16 2.32 -3.21
C ASP A 103 -3.02 1.22 -2.55
N GLY A 104 -3.19 1.26 -1.23
CA GLY A 104 -4.04 0.33 -0.49
C GLY A 104 -5.53 0.47 -0.85
N LYS A 105 -5.99 1.70 -1.05
CA LYS A 105 -7.38 1.96 -1.48
C LYS A 105 -7.63 1.55 -2.93
N ALA A 106 -6.66 1.78 -3.81
CA ALA A 106 -6.72 1.33 -5.20
C ALA A 106 -6.82 -0.21 -5.26
N ALA A 107 -6.04 -0.93 -4.45
CA ALA A 107 -6.16 -2.38 -4.34
C ALA A 107 -7.53 -2.82 -3.78
N ALA A 108 -8.07 -2.12 -2.78
CA ALA A 108 -9.41 -2.42 -2.26
C ALA A 108 -10.51 -2.21 -3.32
N ILE A 109 -10.40 -1.16 -4.14
CA ILE A 109 -11.30 -0.93 -5.29
C ILE A 109 -11.18 -2.08 -6.30
N ALA A 110 -9.97 -2.51 -6.63
CA ALA A 110 -9.74 -3.60 -7.57
C ALA A 110 -10.38 -4.91 -7.09
N GLU A 111 -10.24 -5.25 -5.80
CA GLU A 111 -10.89 -6.41 -5.19
C GLU A 111 -12.42 -6.30 -5.20
N LEU A 112 -12.97 -5.12 -4.99
CA LEU A 112 -14.42 -4.89 -5.02
C LEU A 112 -14.99 -5.04 -6.43
N GLU A 113 -14.32 -4.47 -7.43
CA GLU A 113 -14.82 -4.42 -8.81
C GLU A 113 -14.57 -5.73 -9.58
N ARG A 114 -13.44 -6.36 -9.38
CA ARG A 114 -12.95 -7.46 -10.19
C ARG A 114 -12.44 -8.67 -9.41
N GLY A 115 -12.22 -8.54 -8.10
CA GLY A 115 -11.64 -9.57 -7.26
C GLY A 115 -12.66 -10.30 -6.39
N VAL A 116 -12.17 -10.83 -5.27
CA VAL A 116 -12.92 -11.68 -4.33
C VAL A 116 -14.03 -10.94 -3.57
N LEU A 117 -14.00 -9.61 -3.56
CA LEU A 117 -15.00 -8.78 -2.89
C LEU A 117 -16.16 -8.37 -3.82
N LYS A 118 -16.18 -8.85 -5.07
CA LYS A 118 -17.25 -8.52 -6.01
C LYS A 118 -18.62 -8.90 -5.45
N GLY A 119 -19.51 -7.90 -5.37
CA GLY A 119 -20.85 -8.05 -4.78
C GLY A 119 -20.90 -7.96 -3.25
N CYS A 120 -19.77 -7.79 -2.56
CA CYS A 120 -19.75 -7.51 -1.13
C CYS A 120 -20.19 -6.06 -0.87
N ARG A 121 -21.10 -5.89 0.10
CA ARG A 121 -21.50 -4.54 0.53
C ARG A 121 -20.56 -3.97 1.57
N ASN A 122 -20.08 -4.80 2.49
CA ASN A 122 -19.19 -4.39 3.58
C ASN A 122 -17.98 -5.30 3.59
N ALA A 123 -16.78 -4.71 3.54
CA ALA A 123 -15.52 -5.43 3.51
C ALA A 123 -14.38 -4.57 4.05
N ALA A 124 -13.34 -5.23 4.53
CA ALA A 124 -12.06 -4.60 4.85
C ALA A 124 -10.95 -5.34 4.09
N VAL A 125 -10.04 -4.59 3.50
CA VAL A 125 -8.86 -5.13 2.82
C VAL A 125 -7.63 -4.75 3.65
N PHE A 126 -6.87 -5.75 4.07
CA PHE A 126 -5.57 -5.58 4.70
C PHE A 126 -4.48 -6.04 3.75
N ILE A 127 -3.54 -5.16 3.46
CA ILE A 127 -2.40 -5.46 2.59
C ILE A 127 -1.16 -5.47 3.45
N ILE A 128 -0.56 -6.65 3.60
CA ILE A 128 0.68 -6.84 4.36
C ILE A 128 1.83 -6.84 3.37
N GLY A 129 2.54 -5.72 3.29
CA GLY A 129 3.72 -5.52 2.47
C GLY A 129 4.89 -5.05 3.33
N THR A 130 5.77 -4.22 2.77
CA THR A 130 6.83 -3.52 3.53
C THR A 130 6.25 -2.75 4.72
N GLY A 131 5.09 -2.10 4.51
CA GLY A 131 4.20 -1.54 5.53
C GLY A 131 2.89 -2.33 5.60
N VAL A 132 1.85 -1.69 6.14
CA VAL A 132 0.48 -2.19 6.10
C VAL A 132 -0.39 -1.14 5.41
N GLY A 133 -1.07 -1.53 4.35
CA GLY A 133 -2.07 -0.72 3.66
C GLY A 133 -3.46 -1.33 3.77
N GLY A 134 -4.42 -0.70 3.10
CA GLY A 134 -5.73 -1.28 2.97
C GLY A 134 -6.84 -0.31 2.60
N GLY A 135 -8.07 -0.78 2.73
CA GLY A 135 -9.27 0.01 2.50
C GLY A 135 -10.48 -0.57 3.22
N LEU A 136 -11.41 0.30 3.53
CA LEU A 136 -12.69 -0.04 4.15
C LEU A 136 -13.80 0.21 3.14
N ILE A 137 -14.65 -0.78 2.92
CA ILE A 137 -15.81 -0.73 2.02
C ILE A 137 -17.06 -0.85 2.87
N ILE A 138 -17.96 0.12 2.77
CA ILE A 138 -19.28 0.13 3.43
C ILE A 138 -20.33 0.45 2.37
N ASP A 139 -21.40 -0.30 2.37
CA ASP A 139 -22.50 -0.20 1.40
C ASP A 139 -22.04 -0.21 -0.07
N GLY A 140 -21.02 -1.02 -0.35
CA GLY A 140 -20.46 -1.17 -1.69
C GLY A 140 -19.60 0.00 -2.16
N LYS A 141 -19.17 0.87 -1.24
CA LYS A 141 -18.34 2.05 -1.54
C LYS A 141 -17.11 2.11 -0.67
N LEU A 142 -16.00 2.50 -1.26
CA LEU A 142 -14.78 2.79 -0.52
C LEU A 142 -15.01 3.98 0.43
N VAL A 143 -14.67 3.81 1.70
CA VAL A 143 -14.73 4.85 2.71
C VAL A 143 -13.40 5.59 2.75
N ARG A 144 -13.39 6.89 2.48
CA ARG A 144 -12.18 7.73 2.55
C ARG A 144 -12.06 8.46 3.88
N GLY A 145 -13.22 8.72 4.55
CA GLY A 145 -13.26 9.55 5.74
C GLY A 145 -13.04 11.03 5.43
N ARG A 146 -13.10 11.85 6.47
CA ARG A 146 -12.97 13.30 6.36
C ARG A 146 -11.60 13.75 5.82
N ASP A 147 -10.53 13.11 6.31
CA ASP A 147 -9.15 13.50 6.02
C ASP A 147 -8.42 12.44 5.14
N CYS A 148 -9.19 11.64 4.40
CA CYS A 148 -8.71 10.56 3.52
C CYS A 148 -7.93 9.44 4.24
N THR A 149 -8.11 9.30 5.56
CA THR A 149 -7.39 8.35 6.41
C THR A 149 -8.21 7.12 6.81
N ALA A 150 -9.49 7.01 6.41
CA ALA A 150 -10.26 5.81 6.71
C ALA A 150 -9.63 4.59 5.99
N GLY A 151 -9.55 3.47 6.71
CA GLY A 151 -8.89 2.26 6.21
C GLY A 151 -7.36 2.26 6.28
N GLU A 152 -6.76 3.31 6.86
CA GLU A 152 -5.32 3.38 7.12
C GLU A 152 -4.95 2.57 8.38
N TYR A 153 -5.02 1.25 8.26
CA TYR A 153 -4.79 0.33 9.38
C TYR A 153 -3.38 0.40 9.96
N SER A 154 -2.41 0.90 9.19
CA SER A 154 -1.03 1.11 9.63
C SER A 154 -0.90 1.92 10.92
N PHE A 155 -1.83 2.86 11.16
CA PHE A 155 -1.83 3.74 12.33
C PHE A 155 -2.55 3.16 13.55
N MET A 156 -3.22 2.01 13.43
CA MET A 156 -3.82 1.36 14.58
C MET A 156 -2.73 0.93 15.56
N ASN A 157 -3.03 1.01 16.86
CA ASN A 157 -2.11 0.60 17.90
C ASN A 157 -2.31 -0.88 18.26
N THR A 158 -1.22 -1.60 18.52
CA THR A 158 -1.23 -3.02 18.88
C THR A 158 -1.08 -3.25 20.39
N ASN A 159 -0.80 -2.21 21.18
CA ASN A 159 -0.52 -2.32 22.61
C ASN A 159 -1.15 -1.17 23.39
N ALA A 160 -2.18 -1.47 24.19
CA ALA A 160 -2.89 -0.48 25.00
C ALA A 160 -2.01 0.16 26.09
N ASP A 161 -1.02 -0.56 26.62
CA ASP A 161 -0.14 -0.05 27.68
C ASP A 161 0.96 0.88 27.14
N ALA A 162 1.14 0.90 25.82
CA ALA A 162 2.13 1.74 25.13
C ALA A 162 1.50 2.42 23.91
N TRP A 163 0.29 2.97 24.07
CA TRP A 163 -0.50 3.54 22.98
C TRP A 163 0.15 4.72 22.27
N SER A 164 1.05 5.46 22.95
CA SER A 164 1.79 6.58 22.37
C SER A 164 3.14 6.19 21.74
N ASP A 165 3.54 4.93 21.86
CA ASP A 165 4.78 4.42 21.24
C ASP A 165 4.52 4.06 19.78
N PRO A 166 5.07 4.81 18.79
CA PRO A 166 4.84 4.56 17.38
C PRO A 166 5.37 3.19 16.92
N THR A 167 6.33 2.60 17.65
CA THR A 167 6.83 1.25 17.35
C THR A 167 5.81 0.16 17.63
N LYS A 168 4.71 0.48 18.34
CA LYS A 168 3.57 -0.42 18.63
C LYS A 168 2.43 -0.24 17.64
N SER A 169 2.64 0.50 16.57
CA SER A 169 1.66 0.60 15.49
C SER A 169 1.57 -0.71 14.68
N VAL A 170 0.44 -0.89 14.01
CA VAL A 170 0.24 -2.02 13.08
C VAL A 170 1.29 -2.03 11.98
N ALA A 171 1.68 -0.86 11.46
CA ALA A 171 2.76 -0.76 10.50
C ALA A 171 4.06 -1.40 11.00
N CYS A 172 4.43 -1.15 12.26
CA CYS A 172 5.66 -1.65 12.85
C CYS A 172 5.58 -3.11 13.35
N GLN A 173 4.38 -3.60 13.66
CA GLN A 173 4.21 -4.93 14.27
C GLN A 173 3.64 -5.97 13.31
N CYS A 174 2.85 -5.55 12.31
CA CYS A 174 2.10 -6.43 11.41
C CYS A 174 2.52 -6.33 9.96
N SER A 175 3.63 -5.65 9.67
CA SER A 175 4.23 -5.59 8.33
C SER A 175 5.35 -6.59 8.14
N THR A 176 5.77 -6.83 6.90
CA THR A 176 6.97 -7.62 6.60
C THR A 176 8.21 -7.01 7.28
N SER A 177 8.36 -5.69 7.25
CA SER A 177 9.45 -4.99 7.95
C SER A 177 9.41 -5.26 9.46
N GLY A 178 8.22 -5.23 10.07
CA GLY A 178 8.01 -5.55 11.48
C GLY A 178 8.37 -7.00 11.82
N LEU A 179 7.94 -7.95 10.99
CA LEU A 179 8.27 -9.37 11.13
C LEU A 179 9.78 -9.59 11.13
N LEU A 180 10.48 -9.04 10.13
CA LEU A 180 11.93 -9.20 9.98
C LEU A 180 12.71 -8.49 11.11
N SER A 181 12.27 -7.31 11.54
CA SER A 181 12.85 -6.60 12.67
C SER A 181 12.68 -7.37 13.98
N GLY A 182 11.49 -7.94 14.22
CA GLY A 182 11.22 -8.80 15.37
C GLY A 182 12.11 -10.04 15.41
N TYR A 183 12.35 -10.66 14.25
CA TYR A 183 13.24 -11.81 14.14
C TYR A 183 14.71 -11.43 14.39
N ARG A 184 15.20 -10.32 13.78
CA ARG A 184 16.56 -9.82 14.08
C ARG A 184 16.76 -9.57 15.58
N ALA A 185 15.83 -8.88 16.21
CA ALA A 185 15.88 -8.58 17.64
C ALA A 185 15.94 -9.85 18.50
N ARG A 186 15.11 -10.86 18.17
CA ARG A 186 15.06 -12.12 18.91
C ARG A 186 16.35 -12.93 18.78
N LYS A 187 17.00 -12.86 17.62
CA LYS A 187 18.30 -13.48 17.36
C LYS A 187 19.50 -12.67 17.87
N GLY A 188 19.30 -11.45 18.39
CA GLY A 188 20.41 -10.57 18.75
C GLY A 188 21.23 -10.07 17.57
N LEU A 189 20.65 -10.03 16.37
CA LEU A 189 21.30 -9.52 15.18
C LEU A 189 21.22 -7.98 15.12
N SER A 190 22.16 -7.36 14.43
CA SER A 190 22.09 -5.92 14.16
C SER A 190 20.89 -5.58 13.27
N ALA A 191 20.40 -4.34 13.36
CA ALA A 191 19.30 -3.85 12.53
C ALA A 191 19.61 -3.94 11.03
N ASP A 192 20.88 -3.78 10.66
CA ASP A 192 21.38 -3.79 9.28
C ASP A 192 21.75 -5.19 8.77
N ALA A 193 21.60 -6.23 9.61
CA ALA A 193 21.89 -7.60 9.17
C ALA A 193 21.04 -7.94 7.93
N PRO A 194 21.66 -8.46 6.84
CA PRO A 194 20.92 -8.87 5.65
C PRO A 194 19.80 -9.85 6.02
N MET A 195 18.57 -9.50 5.67
CA MET A 195 17.39 -10.28 6.00
C MET A 195 16.25 -9.93 5.05
N ASP A 196 15.67 -10.95 4.46
CA ASP A 196 14.46 -10.86 3.66
C ASP A 196 13.44 -11.93 4.06
N GLY A 197 12.28 -11.91 3.44
CA GLY A 197 11.23 -12.89 3.73
C GLY A 197 11.65 -14.32 3.43
N ARG A 198 12.48 -14.55 2.42
CA ARG A 198 12.96 -15.89 2.04
C ARG A 198 13.83 -16.47 3.15
N ILE A 199 14.86 -15.73 3.58
CA ILE A 199 15.75 -16.12 4.66
C ILE A 199 14.95 -16.43 5.93
N PHE A 200 13.96 -15.59 6.25
CA PHE A 200 13.11 -15.81 7.42
C PHE A 200 12.29 -17.10 7.31
N PHE A 201 11.62 -17.33 6.18
CA PHE A 201 10.80 -18.54 6.02
C PHE A 201 11.62 -19.83 5.86
N GLU A 202 12.85 -19.76 5.33
CA GLU A 202 13.80 -20.87 5.38
C GLU A 202 14.12 -21.27 6.83
N ALA A 203 14.34 -20.29 7.72
CA ALA A 203 14.55 -20.54 9.14
C ALA A 203 13.29 -21.14 9.82
N VAL A 204 12.09 -20.67 9.47
CA VAL A 204 10.82 -21.25 9.94
C VAL A 204 10.69 -22.71 9.51
N HIS A 205 10.94 -23.02 8.25
CA HIS A 205 10.86 -24.38 7.71
C HIS A 205 11.94 -25.31 8.30
N ALA A 206 13.12 -24.76 8.64
CA ALA A 206 14.16 -25.49 9.35
C ALA A 206 13.81 -25.76 10.83
N GLY A 207 12.70 -25.26 11.33
CA GLY A 207 12.24 -25.45 12.71
C GLY A 207 12.94 -24.56 13.73
N GLU A 208 13.60 -23.48 13.30
CA GLU A 208 14.29 -22.57 14.21
C GLU A 208 13.33 -21.96 15.23
N THR A 209 13.69 -22.02 16.52
CA THR A 209 12.82 -21.58 17.61
C THR A 209 12.49 -20.11 17.52
N GLU A 210 13.48 -19.24 17.33
CA GLU A 210 13.34 -17.78 17.25
C GLU A 210 12.46 -17.37 16.07
N ALA A 211 12.60 -18.05 14.91
CA ALA A 211 11.78 -17.80 13.74
C ALA A 211 10.32 -18.18 13.99
N ASN A 212 10.09 -19.38 14.54
CA ASN A 212 8.75 -19.88 14.84
C ASN A 212 8.04 -19.04 15.92
N GLU A 213 8.74 -18.61 16.96
CA GLU A 213 8.19 -17.71 17.98
C GLU A 213 7.86 -16.32 17.42
N THR A 214 8.73 -15.80 16.54
CA THR A 214 8.48 -14.52 15.87
C THR A 214 7.24 -14.62 14.99
N LEU A 215 7.13 -15.67 14.17
CA LEU A 215 5.96 -15.89 13.32
C LEU A 215 4.68 -16.01 14.13
N ARG A 216 4.69 -16.74 15.24
CA ARG A 216 3.51 -16.85 16.14
C ARG A 216 3.11 -15.51 16.74
N SER A 217 4.07 -14.69 17.15
CA SER A 217 3.81 -13.36 17.71
C SER A 217 3.21 -12.44 16.64
N PHE A 218 3.76 -12.46 15.43
CA PHE A 218 3.26 -11.74 14.27
C PHE A 218 1.82 -12.16 13.91
N CYS A 219 1.56 -13.47 13.78
CA CYS A 219 0.22 -13.97 13.46
C CYS A 219 -0.82 -13.59 14.51
N ARG A 220 -0.45 -13.60 15.81
CA ARG A 220 -1.35 -13.15 16.88
C ARG A 220 -1.67 -11.66 16.75
N ALA A 221 -0.66 -10.83 16.50
CA ALA A 221 -0.86 -9.39 16.31
C ALA A 221 -1.79 -9.12 15.12
N VAL A 222 -1.53 -9.75 13.97
CA VAL A 222 -2.38 -9.63 12.77
C VAL A 222 -3.81 -10.11 13.04
N ALA A 223 -3.98 -11.26 13.71
CA ALA A 223 -5.30 -11.82 14.02
C ALA A 223 -6.16 -10.85 14.85
N VAL A 224 -5.57 -10.19 15.84
CA VAL A 224 -6.29 -9.17 16.65
C VAL A 224 -6.72 -8.00 15.77
N GLN A 225 -5.85 -7.55 14.86
CA GLN A 225 -6.16 -6.42 13.98
C GLN A 225 -7.24 -6.77 12.94
N ILE A 226 -7.33 -8.01 12.51
CA ILE A 226 -8.42 -8.48 11.65
C ILE A 226 -9.72 -8.63 12.46
N TYR A 227 -9.64 -9.17 13.67
CA TYR A 227 -10.80 -9.39 14.53
C TYR A 227 -11.53 -8.07 14.87
N ASN A 228 -10.78 -7.01 15.14
CA ASN A 228 -11.38 -5.73 15.55
C ASN A 228 -12.33 -5.14 14.47
N PRO A 229 -11.92 -4.93 13.21
CA PRO A 229 -12.83 -4.46 12.15
C PRO A 229 -14.01 -5.42 11.90
N VAL A 230 -13.77 -6.73 11.92
CA VAL A 230 -14.83 -7.73 11.72
C VAL A 230 -15.90 -7.63 12.81
N SER A 231 -15.48 -7.54 14.08
CA SER A 231 -16.41 -7.40 15.21
C SER A 231 -17.18 -6.09 15.20
N TYR A 232 -16.58 -5.02 14.68
CA TYR A 232 -17.18 -3.69 14.66
C TYR A 232 -18.18 -3.50 13.52
N THR A 233 -17.95 -4.16 12.39
CA THR A 233 -18.65 -3.89 11.12
C THR A 233 -19.44 -5.09 10.60
N HIS A 234 -19.42 -6.24 11.28
CA HIS A 234 -19.97 -7.51 10.80
C HIS A 234 -19.47 -7.88 9.39
N LEU A 235 -18.20 -7.63 9.11
CA LEU A 235 -17.56 -7.91 7.83
C LEU A 235 -17.36 -9.43 7.64
N ARG A 236 -17.39 -9.88 6.39
CA ARG A 236 -16.84 -11.19 6.04
C ARG A 236 -15.32 -11.06 5.90
N ALA A 237 -14.59 -11.88 6.64
CA ALA A 237 -13.15 -12.03 6.42
C ALA A 237 -12.95 -12.99 5.24
N HIS A 238 -12.17 -12.57 4.25
CA HIS A 238 -11.69 -13.43 3.16
C HIS A 238 -10.18 -13.21 3.04
N GLU A 239 -9.44 -14.32 2.97
CA GLU A 239 -7.99 -14.28 2.77
C GLU A 239 -7.71 -14.29 1.27
N THR A 240 -7.02 -13.25 0.78
CA THR A 240 -6.39 -13.28 -0.55
C THR A 240 -4.89 -13.47 -0.33
N ARG A 241 -4.35 -14.58 -0.80
CA ARG A 241 -2.91 -14.79 -0.82
C ARG A 241 -2.32 -13.98 -1.96
N HIS A 242 -1.64 -12.89 -1.63
CA HIS A 242 -0.58 -12.37 -2.48
C HIS A 242 0.73 -12.98 -1.99
N ASP A 243 1.46 -13.58 -2.92
CA ASP A 243 2.72 -14.25 -2.62
C ASP A 243 3.67 -13.30 -1.89
N LEU A 244 4.04 -13.68 -0.68
CA LEU A 244 5.13 -13.06 0.09
C LEU A 244 6.47 -13.52 -0.52
N VAL A 245 6.74 -13.15 -1.77
CA VAL A 245 8.02 -13.45 -2.44
C VAL A 245 8.66 -12.14 -2.89
#